data_a7a2ca490a4d75a2ac97064ebe5c04e3
#
_entry.id   a7a2ca490a4d75a2ac97064ebe5c04e3
#
_cell.length_a   1.000
_cell.length_b   1.000
_cell.length_c   1.000
_cell.angle_alpha   90.00
_cell.angle_beta   90.00
_cell.angle_gamma   90.00
#
_symmetry.space_group_name_H-M   'P 1'
#
loop_
_entity.id
_entity.type
_entity.pdbx_description
1 polymer ?
#
loop_
_entity_poly.entity_id
_entity_poly.type
_entity_poly.pdbx_seq_one_letter_code
_entity_poly.pdbx_strand_id
1 'polypeptide(L)'
;MNNIKIKQALTGGIAATAVMTIIMLIAPMMGMPDMKIGNMMAGFMGMPVWIGWAMHLMIGIVWAVVYVFFVRDKLSFSYALRGMLFAVLPWILMQLMVMPMMGMGIFSSNTPDAIKMVMGTLMGHLVYGLVLGLTTKPTQN
;
A
#
# COMPACT_ATOMS: atom_id res chain seq x y z
N MET A 1 -2.42 -14.87 22.10
CA MET A 1 -1.92 -13.54 21.69
C MET A 1 -1.46 -13.51 20.23
N ASN A 2 -0.63 -14.43 19.77
CA ASN A 2 -0.18 -14.44 18.35
C ASN A 2 -1.31 -14.66 17.34
N ASN A 3 -2.28 -15.53 17.62
CA ASN A 3 -3.39 -15.81 16.70
C ASN A 3 -4.27 -14.56 16.45
N ILE A 4 -4.46 -13.71 17.47
CA ILE A 4 -5.22 -12.45 17.32
C ILE A 4 -4.45 -11.47 16.41
N LYS A 5 -3.14 -11.33 16.63
CA LYS A 5 -2.29 -10.47 15.78
C LYS A 5 -2.26 -10.95 14.33
N ILE A 6 -2.15 -12.25 14.09
CA ILE A 6 -2.20 -12.85 12.74
C ILE A 6 -3.54 -12.52 12.08
N LYS A 7 -4.64 -12.78 12.77
CA LYS A 7 -5.98 -12.49 12.25
C LYS A 7 -6.16 -10.99 11.93
N GLN A 8 -5.72 -10.11 12.83
CA GLN A 8 -5.74 -8.66 12.59
C GLN A 8 -4.89 -8.25 11.39
N ALA A 9 -3.68 -8.80 11.23
CA ALA A 9 -2.80 -8.50 10.11
C ALA A 9 -3.43 -8.95 8.77
N LEU A 10 -4.00 -10.15 8.72
CA LEU A 10 -4.66 -10.67 7.52
C LEU A 10 -5.90 -9.84 7.15
N THR A 11 -6.84 -9.67 8.09
CA THR A 11 -8.08 -8.93 7.82
C THR A 11 -7.83 -7.45 7.55
N GLY A 12 -6.93 -6.83 8.34
CA GLY A 12 -6.54 -5.43 8.16
C GLY A 12 -5.78 -5.21 6.85
N GLY A 13 -4.86 -6.10 6.50
CA GLY A 13 -4.12 -6.04 5.23
C GLY A 13 -5.02 -6.19 4.01
N ILE A 14 -5.96 -7.13 4.04
CA ILE A 14 -6.96 -7.30 2.96
C ILE A 14 -7.82 -6.04 2.84
N ALA A 15 -8.39 -5.56 3.95
CA ALA A 15 -9.25 -4.38 3.95
C ALA A 15 -8.50 -3.12 3.48
N ALA A 16 -7.31 -2.88 4.00
CA ALA A 16 -6.50 -1.73 3.64
C ALA A 16 -6.10 -1.74 2.15
N THR A 17 -5.68 -2.91 1.63
CA THR A 17 -5.33 -3.06 0.22
C THR A 17 -6.55 -2.89 -0.68
N ALA A 18 -7.70 -3.44 -0.30
CA ALA A 18 -8.94 -3.31 -1.07
C ALA A 18 -9.37 -1.84 -1.17
N VAL A 19 -9.41 -1.10 -0.06
CA VAL A 19 -9.78 0.32 -0.05
C VAL A 19 -8.78 1.16 -0.85
N MET A 20 -7.47 0.96 -0.65
CA MET A 20 -6.43 1.60 -1.46
C MET A 20 -6.65 1.36 -2.96
N THR A 21 -6.89 0.10 -3.35
CA THR A 21 -7.12 -0.29 -4.74
C THR A 21 -8.33 0.42 -5.33
N ILE A 22 -9.46 0.47 -4.59
CA ILE A 22 -10.66 1.19 -5.04
C ILE A 22 -10.35 2.66 -5.28
N ILE A 23 -9.67 3.32 -4.34
CA ILE A 23 -9.28 4.74 -4.48
C ILE A 23 -8.40 4.92 -5.72
N MET A 24 -7.42 4.05 -5.95
CA MET A 24 -6.54 4.14 -7.12
C MET A 24 -7.28 3.91 -8.44
N LEU A 25 -8.30 3.05 -8.47
CA LEU A 25 -9.14 2.82 -9.67
C LEU A 25 -10.04 4.00 -10.01
N ILE A 26 -10.49 4.77 -9.02
CA ILE A 26 -11.32 5.96 -9.25
C ILE A 26 -10.49 7.25 -9.41
N ALA A 27 -9.22 7.25 -9.00
CA ALA A 27 -8.34 8.43 -9.07
C ALA A 27 -8.20 9.04 -10.49
N PRO A 28 -8.19 8.27 -11.59
CA PRO A 28 -8.19 8.84 -12.94
C PRO A 28 -9.40 9.74 -13.25
N MET A 29 -10.55 9.47 -12.64
CA MET A 29 -11.74 10.33 -12.77
C MET A 29 -11.53 11.73 -12.14
N MET A 30 -10.52 11.86 -11.27
CA MET A 30 -10.11 13.10 -10.62
C MET A 30 -8.88 13.75 -11.29
N GLY A 31 -8.52 13.31 -12.50
CA GLY A 31 -7.37 13.84 -13.25
C GLY A 31 -6.00 13.27 -12.82
N MET A 32 -5.98 12.21 -12.05
CA MET A 32 -4.75 11.47 -11.72
C MET A 32 -4.39 10.49 -12.85
N PRO A 33 -3.11 10.13 -13.01
CA PRO A 33 -2.71 9.11 -13.98
C PRO A 33 -3.39 7.76 -13.71
N ASP A 34 -3.68 7.01 -14.77
CA ASP A 34 -4.24 5.66 -14.66
C ASP A 34 -3.15 4.69 -14.16
N MET A 35 -3.30 4.22 -12.94
CA MET A 35 -2.37 3.32 -12.27
C MET A 35 -3.02 1.94 -12.04
N LYS A 36 -3.17 1.18 -13.12
CA LYS A 36 -3.64 -0.22 -13.04
C LYS A 36 -2.55 -1.12 -12.48
N ILE A 37 -2.35 -1.08 -11.17
CA ILE A 37 -1.21 -1.72 -10.50
C ILE A 37 -1.11 -3.22 -10.84
N GLY A 38 -2.23 -3.93 -10.93
CA GLY A 38 -2.23 -5.35 -11.33
C GLY A 38 -1.67 -5.56 -12.75
N ASN A 39 -2.03 -4.70 -13.69
CA ASN A 39 -1.51 -4.75 -15.06
C ASN A 39 -0.01 -4.39 -15.10
N MET A 40 0.39 -3.39 -14.33
CA MET A 40 1.79 -2.95 -14.25
C MET A 40 2.67 -4.07 -13.68
N MET A 41 2.27 -4.69 -12.57
CA MET A 41 3.00 -5.80 -11.96
C MET A 41 3.03 -7.03 -12.85
N ALA A 42 1.92 -7.38 -13.48
CA ALA A 42 1.83 -8.50 -14.42
C ALA A 42 2.73 -8.27 -15.63
N GLY A 43 2.70 -7.08 -16.22
CA GLY A 43 3.53 -6.72 -17.37
C GLY A 43 5.03 -6.77 -17.06
N PHE A 44 5.44 -6.27 -15.90
CA PHE A 44 6.83 -6.33 -15.44
C PHE A 44 7.35 -7.77 -15.32
N MET A 45 6.49 -8.72 -14.91
CA MET A 45 6.87 -10.13 -14.72
C MET A 45 6.58 -11.01 -15.93
N GLY A 46 5.94 -10.49 -16.98
CA GLY A 46 5.47 -11.33 -18.09
C GLY A 46 4.37 -12.32 -17.68
N MET A 47 3.55 -12.01 -16.69
CA MET A 47 2.55 -12.88 -16.09
C MET A 47 1.12 -12.42 -16.44
N PRO A 48 0.11 -13.32 -16.33
CA PRO A 48 -1.30 -12.91 -16.44
C PRO A 48 -1.71 -11.85 -15.43
N VAL A 49 -2.63 -10.95 -15.80
CA VAL A 49 -3.06 -9.78 -14.98
C VAL A 49 -3.57 -10.18 -13.59
N TRP A 50 -4.26 -11.32 -13.46
CA TRP A 50 -4.76 -11.78 -12.16
C TRP A 50 -3.63 -12.10 -11.17
N ILE A 51 -2.45 -12.53 -11.66
CA ILE A 51 -1.24 -12.72 -10.82
C ILE A 51 -0.76 -11.36 -10.29
N GLY A 52 -0.74 -10.32 -11.13
CA GLY A 52 -0.38 -8.98 -10.68
C GLY A 52 -1.28 -8.47 -9.56
N TRP A 53 -2.59 -8.69 -9.65
CA TRP A 53 -3.53 -8.36 -8.58
C TRP A 53 -3.34 -9.20 -7.31
N ALA A 54 -3.09 -10.49 -7.47
CA ALA A 54 -2.79 -11.38 -6.33
C ALA A 54 -1.52 -10.95 -5.60
N MET A 55 -0.48 -10.57 -6.33
CA MET A 55 0.77 -10.07 -5.75
C MET A 55 0.57 -8.72 -5.05
N HIS A 56 -0.20 -7.80 -5.62
CA HIS A 56 -0.53 -6.55 -4.95
C HIS A 56 -1.20 -6.80 -3.59
N LEU A 57 -2.18 -7.69 -3.56
CA LEU A 57 -2.85 -8.09 -2.32
C LEU A 57 -1.87 -8.74 -1.32
N MET A 58 -1.04 -9.64 -1.80
CA MET A 58 -0.03 -10.34 -0.98
C MET A 58 0.96 -9.34 -0.37
N ILE A 59 1.48 -8.39 -1.14
CA ILE A 59 2.37 -7.34 -0.65
C ILE A 59 1.68 -6.50 0.44
N GLY A 60 0.42 -6.13 0.23
CA GLY A 60 -0.35 -5.41 1.24
C GLY A 60 -0.50 -6.20 2.54
N ILE A 61 -0.76 -7.51 2.47
CA ILE A 61 -0.82 -8.39 3.65
C ILE A 61 0.55 -8.48 4.35
N VAL A 62 1.64 -8.63 3.59
CA VAL A 62 3.00 -8.68 4.16
C VAL A 62 3.31 -7.40 4.93
N TRP A 63 3.01 -6.23 4.38
CA TRP A 63 3.20 -4.96 5.08
C TRP A 63 2.29 -4.84 6.31
N ALA A 64 1.08 -5.36 6.27
CA ALA A 64 0.21 -5.41 7.46
C ALA A 64 0.78 -6.30 8.56
N VAL A 65 1.40 -7.43 8.22
CA VAL A 65 2.12 -8.28 9.18
C VAL A 65 3.28 -7.49 9.80
N VAL A 66 4.11 -6.84 9.00
CA VAL A 66 5.21 -6.00 9.49
C VAL A 66 4.69 -4.92 10.44
N TYR A 67 3.61 -4.22 10.07
CA TYR A 67 3.01 -3.21 10.93
C TYR A 67 2.53 -3.77 12.27
N VAL A 68 1.72 -4.82 12.26
CA VAL A 68 1.08 -5.36 13.47
C VAL A 68 2.10 -5.96 14.44
N PHE A 69 3.13 -6.61 13.91
CA PHE A 69 4.10 -7.31 14.77
C PHE A 69 5.25 -6.43 15.23
N PHE A 70 5.69 -5.47 14.43
CA PHE A 70 6.94 -4.76 14.69
C PHE A 70 6.79 -3.25 14.95
N VAL A 71 5.69 -2.61 14.51
CA VAL A 71 5.59 -1.14 14.51
C VAL A 71 4.44 -0.63 15.36
N ARG A 72 3.25 -1.21 15.21
CA ARG A 72 2.00 -0.71 15.80
C ARG A 72 2.10 -0.34 17.28
N ASP A 73 2.70 -1.22 18.07
CA ASP A 73 2.74 -1.11 19.53
C ASP A 73 3.90 -0.22 20.03
N LYS A 74 4.78 0.25 19.12
CA LYS A 74 5.94 1.10 19.44
C LYS A 74 5.69 2.61 19.25
N LEU A 75 4.65 2.98 18.52
CA LEU A 75 4.34 4.38 18.24
C LEU A 75 3.29 4.91 19.23
N SER A 76 3.51 6.10 19.77
CA SER A 76 2.65 6.74 20.78
C SER A 76 1.60 7.70 20.19
N PHE A 77 1.28 7.55 18.89
CA PHE A 77 0.27 8.36 18.19
C PHE A 77 -1.11 7.69 18.17
N SER A 78 -2.12 8.38 17.64
CA SER A 78 -3.42 7.77 17.35
C SER A 78 -3.27 6.62 16.35
N TYR A 79 -4.15 5.62 16.41
CA TYR A 79 -4.05 4.44 15.53
C TYR A 79 -4.06 4.80 14.04
N ALA A 80 -4.87 5.78 13.65
CA ALA A 80 -4.89 6.31 12.29
C ALA A 80 -3.51 6.85 11.88
N LEU A 81 -2.92 7.71 12.70
CA LEU A 81 -1.63 8.34 12.42
C LEU A 81 -0.48 7.32 12.42
N ARG A 82 -0.50 6.33 13.32
CA ARG A 82 0.49 5.23 13.32
C ARG A 82 0.52 4.50 11.97
N GLY A 83 -0.67 4.13 11.47
CA GLY A 83 -0.78 3.44 10.18
C GLY A 83 -0.34 4.32 9.02
N MET A 84 -0.76 5.59 8.99
CA MET A 84 -0.38 6.54 7.93
C MET A 84 1.15 6.79 7.90
N LEU A 85 1.76 7.03 9.06
CA LEU A 85 3.22 7.21 9.16
C LEU A 85 3.98 5.95 8.72
N PHE A 86 3.49 4.77 9.13
CA PHE A 86 4.07 3.52 8.68
C PHE A 86 3.99 3.35 7.17
N ALA A 87 2.88 3.71 6.55
CA ALA A 87 2.65 3.53 5.12
C ALA A 87 3.57 4.40 4.23
N VAL A 88 4.19 5.44 4.79
CA VAL A 88 5.22 6.23 4.10
C VAL A 88 6.44 5.36 3.78
N LEU A 89 6.79 4.39 4.65
CA LEU A 89 7.93 3.50 4.43
C LEU A 89 7.77 2.64 3.17
N PRO A 90 6.71 1.81 2.99
CA PRO A 90 6.52 1.06 1.75
C PRO A 90 6.36 1.96 0.53
N TRP A 91 5.78 3.15 0.67
CA TRP A 91 5.72 4.13 -0.42
C TRP A 91 7.11 4.61 -0.86
N ILE A 92 8.00 4.97 0.09
CA ILE A 92 9.38 5.35 -0.25
C ILE A 92 10.11 4.20 -0.94
N LEU A 93 10.01 2.98 -0.40
CA LEU A 93 10.63 1.80 -1.00
C LEU A 93 10.11 1.53 -2.42
N MET A 94 8.81 1.70 -2.63
CA MET A 94 8.21 1.61 -3.97
C MET A 94 8.82 2.66 -4.91
N GLN A 95 8.92 3.92 -4.49
CA GLN A 95 9.44 5.00 -5.33
C GLN A 95 10.93 4.85 -5.67
N LEU A 96 11.73 4.31 -4.74
CA LEU A 96 13.17 4.16 -4.90
C LEU A 96 13.58 2.83 -5.56
N MET A 97 12.78 1.79 -5.45
CA MET A 97 13.10 0.44 -5.95
C MET A 97 12.15 -0.01 -7.03
N VAL A 98 10.84 -0.06 -6.74
CA VAL A 98 9.87 -0.68 -7.66
C VAL A 98 9.68 0.18 -8.91
N MET A 99 9.52 1.49 -8.77
CA MET A 99 9.34 2.39 -9.92
C MET A 99 10.54 2.37 -10.87
N PRO A 100 11.81 2.47 -10.42
CA PRO A 100 12.96 2.30 -11.31
C PRO A 100 13.04 0.92 -11.96
N MET A 101 12.74 -0.17 -11.24
CA MET A 101 12.73 -1.53 -11.79
C MET A 101 11.71 -1.69 -12.92
N MET A 102 10.60 -0.95 -12.85
CA MET A 102 9.56 -0.91 -13.89
C MET A 102 9.87 0.08 -15.02
N GLY A 103 11.05 0.70 -15.04
CA GLY A 103 11.46 1.69 -16.06
C GLY A 103 10.89 3.10 -15.86
N MET A 104 10.14 3.33 -14.79
CA MET A 104 9.51 4.63 -14.51
C MET A 104 10.45 5.66 -13.87
N GLY A 105 11.67 5.25 -13.50
CA GLY A 105 12.65 6.10 -12.84
C GLY A 105 12.37 6.34 -11.35
N ILE A 106 13.36 6.89 -10.65
CA ILE A 106 13.23 7.26 -9.22
C ILE A 106 12.18 8.37 -9.10
N PHE A 107 11.25 8.21 -8.17
CA PHE A 107 10.09 9.10 -8.03
C PHE A 107 9.35 9.33 -9.36
N SER A 108 9.18 8.25 -10.13
CA SER A 108 8.47 8.26 -11.42
C SER A 108 9.01 9.28 -12.43
N SER A 109 10.30 9.65 -12.35
CA SER A 109 10.93 10.73 -13.14
C SER A 109 10.87 10.53 -14.65
N ASN A 110 10.69 9.30 -15.11
CA ASN A 110 10.58 8.95 -16.53
C ASN A 110 9.13 8.95 -17.04
N THR A 111 8.16 9.35 -16.20
CA THR A 111 6.75 9.42 -16.60
C THR A 111 6.35 10.86 -16.96
N PRO A 112 5.42 11.07 -17.91
CA PRO A 112 5.00 12.42 -18.31
C PRO A 112 4.41 13.25 -17.15
N ASP A 113 3.71 12.60 -16.22
CA ASP A 113 3.04 13.22 -15.08
C ASP A 113 3.68 12.80 -13.75
N ALA A 114 5.01 12.84 -13.64
CA ALA A 114 5.77 12.37 -12.47
C ALA A 114 5.20 12.87 -11.13
N ILE A 115 4.92 14.17 -11.01
CA ILE A 115 4.38 14.77 -9.78
C ILE A 115 3.02 14.17 -9.42
N LYS A 116 2.10 14.05 -10.39
CA LYS A 116 0.78 13.46 -10.16
C LYS A 116 0.91 11.98 -9.78
N MET A 117 1.83 11.24 -10.42
CA MET A 117 2.10 9.84 -10.11
C MET A 117 2.59 9.68 -8.67
N VAL A 118 3.57 10.48 -8.27
CA VAL A 118 4.13 10.48 -6.89
C VAL A 118 3.06 10.82 -5.86
N MET A 119 2.27 11.88 -6.10
CA MET A 119 1.21 12.32 -5.18
C MET A 119 0.05 11.31 -5.11
N GLY A 120 -0.36 10.75 -6.24
CA GLY A 120 -1.42 9.75 -6.30
C GLY A 120 -1.04 8.47 -5.57
N THR A 121 0.17 7.98 -5.76
CA THR A 121 0.68 6.81 -5.04
C THR A 121 0.87 7.08 -3.56
N LEU A 122 1.31 8.28 -3.16
CA LEU A 122 1.38 8.68 -1.75
C LEU A 122 -0.01 8.66 -1.11
N MET A 123 -1.00 9.27 -1.76
CA MET A 123 -2.38 9.27 -1.27
C MET A 123 -2.91 7.85 -1.09
N GLY A 124 -2.69 6.96 -2.06
CA GLY A 124 -3.06 5.55 -1.96
C GLY A 124 -2.44 4.87 -0.74
N HIS A 125 -1.14 5.08 -0.50
CA HIS A 125 -0.45 4.50 0.65
C HIS A 125 -0.93 5.10 1.98
N LEU A 126 -1.21 6.41 2.03
CA LEU A 126 -1.77 7.03 3.24
C LEU A 126 -3.17 6.48 3.56
N VAL A 127 -4.01 6.24 2.54
CA VAL A 127 -5.31 5.58 2.71
C VAL A 127 -5.13 4.13 3.20
N TYR A 128 -4.20 3.37 2.60
CA TYR A 128 -3.85 2.05 3.09
C TYR A 128 -3.46 2.09 4.58
N GLY A 129 -2.56 3.00 4.95
CA GLY A 129 -2.12 3.16 6.33
C GLY A 129 -3.23 3.57 7.29
N LEU A 130 -4.11 4.47 6.87
CA LEU A 130 -5.28 4.88 7.64
C LEU A 130 -6.19 3.69 7.96
N VAL A 131 -6.57 2.93 6.94
CA VAL A 131 -7.44 1.75 7.11
C VAL A 131 -6.74 0.69 7.96
N LEU A 132 -5.46 0.41 7.69
CA LEU A 132 -4.66 -0.54 8.45
C LEU A 132 -4.61 -0.15 9.94
N GLY A 133 -4.29 1.09 10.26
CA GLY A 133 -4.23 1.58 11.64
C GLY A 133 -5.56 1.48 12.37
N LEU A 134 -6.67 1.79 11.69
CA LEU A 134 -8.00 1.74 12.29
C LEU A 134 -8.53 0.32 12.48
N THR A 135 -8.19 -0.61 11.59
CA THR A 135 -8.70 -2.00 11.61
C THR A 135 -7.87 -2.93 12.50
N THR A 136 -6.62 -2.57 12.81
CA THR A 136 -5.69 -3.40 13.58
C THR A 136 -5.41 -2.89 14.99
N LYS A 137 -6.38 -2.20 15.61
CA LYS A 137 -6.25 -1.72 17.00
C LYS A 137 -5.91 -2.88 17.95
N PRO A 138 -5.00 -2.67 18.94
CA PRO A 138 -4.77 -3.67 19.99
C PRO A 138 -6.07 -3.99 20.70
N THR A 139 -6.29 -5.27 20.96
CA THR A 139 -7.41 -5.70 21.83
C THR A 139 -7.09 -5.21 23.25
N GLN A 140 -7.94 -4.36 23.81
CA GLN A 140 -7.84 -4.04 25.24
C GLN A 140 -8.23 -5.30 26.03
N ASN A 141 -7.31 -5.84 26.81
CA ASN A 141 -7.58 -6.87 27.80
C ASN A 141 -7.99 -6.17 29.10
#